data_deda137cb7517b05e6247c9803cc9f4f
#
_entry.id   deda137cb7517b05e6247c9803cc9f4f
#
_cell.length_a   1.000
_cell.length_b   1.000
_cell.length_c   1.000
_cell.angle_alpha   90.00
_cell.angle_beta   90.00
_cell.angle_gamma   90.00
#
_symmetry.space_group_name_H-M   'P 1'
#
loop_
_entity.id
_entity.type
_entity.pdbx_description
1 polymer ?
#
loop_
_entity_poly.entity_id
_entity_poly.type
_entity_poly.pdbx_seq_one_letter_code
_entity_poly.pdbx_strand_id
1 'polypeptide(L)'
;EACNFILPSIVRQGDLVITISTSGKSPALAKRLRQKLQTQFGKEYAELLLLMGAIRKKLLSKTHESETHKDLFNKLVDSNLIELMQSGKTTEINSMLYKILGDGYKIEDLL
;
A
#
# COMPACT_ATOMS: atom_id res chain seq x y z
N GLU A 1 -30.02 25.98 -5.58
CA GLU A 1 -29.30 24.76 -5.35
C GLU A 1 -28.66 24.72 -3.98
N ALA A 2 -29.32 24.13 -3.09
CA ALA A 2 -28.86 24.16 -1.71
C ALA A 2 -27.77 23.16 -1.41
N CYS A 3 -27.64 22.14 -2.23
CA CYS A 3 -26.76 21.03 -1.88
C CYS A 3 -25.62 20.93 -2.88
N ASN A 4 -24.44 21.20 -2.41
CA ASN A 4 -23.23 21.13 -3.23
C ASN A 4 -22.36 19.96 -2.84
N PHE A 5 -22.98 18.83 -2.57
CA PHE A 5 -22.21 17.64 -2.27
C PHE A 5 -21.51 17.15 -3.50
N ILE A 6 -20.20 17.20 -3.47
CA ILE A 6 -19.36 16.63 -4.50
C ILE A 6 -18.79 15.35 -3.89
N LEU A 7 -19.43 14.24 -4.24
CA LEU A 7 -18.95 12.94 -3.76
C LEU A 7 -17.82 12.48 -4.64
N PRO A 8 -16.63 12.24 -4.06
CA PRO A 8 -15.52 11.73 -4.85
C PRO A 8 -15.77 10.28 -5.27
N SER A 9 -15.19 9.92 -6.39
CA SER A 9 -15.08 8.52 -6.78
C SER A 9 -13.99 7.87 -5.94
N ILE A 10 -14.22 6.63 -5.49
CA ILE A 10 -13.32 5.97 -4.55
C ILE A 10 -12.86 4.64 -5.13
N VAL A 11 -11.55 4.41 -5.05
CA VAL A 11 -10.94 3.11 -5.29
C VAL A 11 -10.52 2.55 -3.94
N ARG A 12 -10.91 1.31 -3.65
CA ARG A 12 -10.52 0.62 -2.42
C ARG A 12 -9.86 -0.71 -2.74
N GLN A 13 -8.69 -0.90 -2.14
CA GLN A 13 -8.02 -2.21 -2.14
C GLN A 13 -7.56 -2.46 -0.70
N GLY A 14 -8.45 -3.09 0.09
CA GLY A 14 -8.21 -3.22 1.52
C GLY A 14 -8.11 -1.85 2.18
N ASP A 15 -6.97 -1.58 2.80
CA ASP A 15 -6.73 -0.30 3.47
C ASP A 15 -6.25 0.80 2.54
N LEU A 16 -5.93 0.45 1.28
CA LEU A 16 -5.58 1.47 0.29
C LEU A 16 -6.86 2.16 -0.19
N VAL A 17 -6.91 3.47 -0.07
CA VAL A 17 -8.05 4.27 -0.53
C VAL A 17 -7.51 5.39 -1.41
N ILE A 18 -8.02 5.46 -2.64
CA ILE A 18 -7.70 6.53 -3.58
C ILE A 18 -8.99 7.25 -3.91
N THR A 19 -9.02 8.54 -3.74
CA THR A 19 -10.19 9.35 -4.05
C THR A 19 -9.91 10.26 -5.24
N ILE A 20 -10.91 10.40 -6.10
CA ILE A 20 -10.81 11.24 -7.29
C ILE A 20 -11.94 12.26 -7.26
N SER A 21 -11.59 13.52 -7.36
CA SER A 21 -12.56 14.60 -7.44
C SER A 21 -12.23 15.50 -8.62
N THR A 22 -13.24 15.89 -9.37
CA THR A 22 -13.12 16.90 -10.44
C THR A 22 -13.82 18.19 -10.06
N SER A 23 -14.14 18.35 -8.76
CA SER A 23 -14.91 19.52 -8.25
C SER A 23 -16.26 19.63 -8.92
N GLY A 24 -16.86 18.49 -9.27
CA GLY A 24 -18.16 18.46 -9.93
C GLY A 24 -18.14 18.80 -11.41
N LYS A 25 -16.97 19.06 -11.97
CA LYS A 25 -16.89 19.52 -13.37
C LYS A 25 -17.05 18.39 -14.38
N SER A 26 -16.64 17.17 -14.01
CA SER A 26 -16.80 16.05 -14.94
C SER A 26 -16.98 14.73 -14.19
N PRO A 27 -18.22 14.39 -13.84
CA PRO A 27 -18.48 13.06 -13.25
C PRO A 27 -18.05 11.92 -14.16
N ALA A 28 -18.16 12.09 -15.46
CA ALA A 28 -17.75 11.05 -16.42
C ALA A 28 -16.23 10.83 -16.37
N LEU A 29 -15.44 11.89 -16.28
CA LEU A 29 -13.99 11.77 -16.16
C LEU A 29 -13.61 11.11 -14.83
N ALA A 30 -14.24 11.52 -13.73
CA ALA A 30 -13.99 10.93 -12.43
C ALA A 30 -14.25 9.42 -12.45
N LYS A 31 -15.35 9.00 -13.06
CA LYS A 31 -15.69 7.58 -13.19
C LYS A 31 -14.65 6.82 -14.02
N ARG A 32 -14.22 7.42 -15.13
CA ARG A 32 -13.22 6.79 -16.00
C ARG A 32 -11.87 6.63 -15.29
N LEU A 33 -11.45 7.67 -14.57
CA LEU A 33 -10.21 7.60 -13.78
C LEU A 33 -10.31 6.55 -12.67
N ARG A 34 -11.46 6.46 -12.01
CA ARG A 34 -11.66 5.44 -10.99
C ARG A 34 -11.51 4.04 -11.57
N GLN A 35 -12.12 3.76 -12.72
CA GLN A 35 -12.01 2.47 -13.37
C GLN A 35 -10.56 2.15 -13.74
N LYS A 36 -9.85 3.12 -14.27
CA LYS A 36 -8.46 2.97 -14.66
C LYS A 36 -7.57 2.68 -13.46
N LEU A 37 -7.75 3.44 -12.38
CA LEU A 37 -6.94 3.27 -11.16
C LEU A 37 -7.28 1.97 -10.45
N GLN A 38 -8.53 1.54 -10.49
CA GLN A 38 -8.93 0.28 -9.87
C GLN A 38 -8.25 -0.92 -10.55
N THR A 39 -8.03 -0.83 -11.86
CA THR A 39 -7.29 -1.85 -12.60
C THR A 39 -5.79 -1.77 -12.29
N GLN A 40 -5.26 -0.56 -12.19
CA GLN A 40 -3.84 -0.34 -11.95
C GLN A 40 -3.42 -0.75 -10.53
N PHE A 41 -4.27 -0.48 -9.55
CA PHE A 41 -4.01 -0.79 -8.14
C PHE A 41 -4.94 -1.91 -7.69
N GLY A 42 -4.52 -3.15 -7.92
CA GLY A 42 -5.32 -4.33 -7.65
C GLY A 42 -5.22 -4.80 -6.19
N LYS A 43 -5.75 -5.99 -5.95
CA LYS A 43 -5.84 -6.58 -4.61
C LYS A 43 -4.49 -6.81 -3.95
N GLU A 44 -3.42 -6.90 -4.73
CA GLU A 44 -2.08 -7.09 -4.20
C GLU A 44 -1.66 -5.93 -3.29
N TYR A 45 -2.24 -4.74 -3.51
CA TYR A 45 -1.99 -3.59 -2.63
C TYR A 45 -2.64 -3.75 -1.27
N ALA A 46 -3.75 -4.47 -1.18
CA ALA A 46 -4.35 -4.80 0.11
C ALA A 46 -3.41 -5.68 0.94
N GLU A 47 -2.83 -6.69 0.31
CA GLU A 47 -1.87 -7.58 0.97
C GLU A 47 -0.59 -6.84 1.34
N LEU A 48 -0.09 -5.98 0.45
CA LEU A 48 1.10 -5.18 0.70
C LEU A 48 0.93 -4.31 1.95
N LEU A 49 -0.23 -3.67 2.09
CA LEU A 49 -0.49 -2.81 3.25
C LEU A 49 -0.63 -3.60 4.54
N LEU A 50 -1.21 -4.80 4.49
CA LEU A 50 -1.23 -5.68 5.66
C LEU A 50 0.19 -6.03 6.09
N LEU A 51 1.04 -6.38 5.14
CA LEU A 51 2.44 -6.70 5.40
C LEU A 51 3.18 -5.48 5.97
N MET A 52 3.05 -4.32 5.34
CA MET A 52 3.72 -3.11 5.80
C MET A 52 3.24 -2.68 7.20
N GLY A 53 1.95 -2.85 7.48
CA GLY A 53 1.40 -2.57 8.80
C GLY A 53 1.96 -3.49 9.87
N ALA A 54 2.10 -4.78 9.56
CA ALA A 54 2.69 -5.76 10.48
C ALA A 54 4.17 -5.45 10.72
N ILE A 55 4.91 -5.09 9.68
CA ILE A 55 6.31 -4.69 9.80
C ILE A 55 6.44 -3.46 10.69
N ARG A 56 5.61 -2.46 10.45
CA ARG A 56 5.62 -1.22 11.23
C ARG A 56 5.37 -1.51 12.71
N LYS A 57 4.38 -2.32 13.00
CA LYS A 57 4.04 -2.70 14.38
C LYS A 57 5.22 -3.38 15.06
N LYS A 58 5.89 -4.29 14.36
CA LYS A 58 7.03 -5.01 14.91
C LYS A 58 8.23 -4.10 15.14
N LEU A 59 8.53 -3.23 14.19
CA LEU A 59 9.63 -2.27 14.32
C LEU A 59 9.40 -1.32 15.51
N LEU A 60 8.18 -0.81 15.66
CA LEU A 60 7.85 0.09 16.75
C LEU A 60 7.92 -0.59 18.12
N SER A 61 7.70 -1.90 18.18
CA SER A 61 7.82 -2.65 19.42
C SER A 61 9.27 -2.85 19.85
N LYS A 62 10.22 -2.76 18.91
CA LYS A 62 11.64 -3.00 19.19
C LYS A 62 12.42 -1.73 19.52
N THR A 63 12.09 -0.62 18.88
CA THR A 63 12.79 0.63 19.08
C THR A 63 11.88 1.80 18.70
N HIS A 64 12.15 2.95 19.32
CA HIS A 64 11.41 4.18 19.04
C HIS A 64 12.19 5.14 18.15
N GLU A 65 13.26 4.71 17.54
CA GLU A 65 14.07 5.56 16.66
C GLU A 65 13.37 5.78 15.32
N SER A 66 12.63 6.88 15.24
CA SER A 66 11.78 7.17 14.08
C SER A 66 12.57 7.40 12.78
N GLU A 67 13.79 7.95 12.87
CA GLU A 67 14.62 8.19 11.68
C GLU A 67 15.05 6.89 11.03
N THR A 68 15.49 5.91 11.83
CA THR A 68 15.86 4.59 11.31
C THR A 68 14.68 3.90 10.67
N HIS A 69 13.51 3.97 11.33
CA HIS A 69 12.29 3.37 10.79
C HIS A 69 11.89 4.01 9.48
N LYS A 70 11.99 5.32 9.38
CA LYS A 70 11.65 6.06 8.17
C LYS A 70 12.50 5.60 6.98
N ASP A 71 13.79 5.43 7.21
CA ASP A 71 14.70 4.94 6.17
C ASP A 71 14.33 3.53 5.71
N LEU A 72 13.99 2.65 6.66
CA LEU A 72 13.59 1.28 6.34
C LEU A 72 12.28 1.26 5.53
N PHE A 73 11.31 2.07 5.92
CA PHE A 73 10.04 2.15 5.18
C PHE A 73 10.26 2.69 3.77
N ASN A 74 11.12 3.67 3.61
CA ASN A 74 11.45 4.20 2.28
C ASN A 74 12.11 3.13 1.42
N LYS A 75 13.02 2.33 1.99
CA LYS A 75 13.64 1.22 1.26
C LYS A 75 12.61 0.18 0.82
N LEU A 76 11.63 -0.12 1.67
CA LEU A 76 10.57 -1.04 1.32
C LEU A 76 9.72 -0.52 0.16
N VAL A 77 9.34 0.75 0.22
CA VAL A 77 8.53 1.40 -0.82
C VAL A 77 9.29 1.44 -2.15
N ASP A 78 10.59 1.71 -2.10
CA ASP A 78 11.43 1.83 -3.30
C ASP A 78 11.85 0.47 -3.87
N SER A 79 11.61 -0.61 -3.14
CA SER A 79 11.95 -1.96 -3.60
C SER A 79 10.92 -2.47 -4.61
N ASN A 80 11.18 -3.66 -5.16
CA ASN A 80 10.23 -4.33 -6.06
C ASN A 80 9.26 -5.25 -5.29
N LEU A 81 8.97 -4.92 -4.04
CA LEU A 81 8.14 -5.75 -3.18
C LEU A 81 6.74 -5.99 -3.77
N ILE A 82 6.11 -4.94 -4.32
CA ILE A 82 4.78 -5.08 -4.90
C ILE A 82 4.78 -6.04 -6.09
N GLU A 83 5.79 -5.98 -6.94
CA GLU A 83 5.91 -6.88 -8.09
C GLU A 83 6.07 -8.33 -7.64
N LEU A 84 6.86 -8.54 -6.59
CA LEU A 84 7.03 -9.88 -6.03
C LEU A 84 5.73 -10.41 -5.42
N MET A 85 4.95 -9.55 -4.78
CA MET A 85 3.66 -9.93 -4.22
C MET A 85 2.64 -10.23 -5.31
N GLN A 86 2.65 -9.46 -6.40
CA GLN A 86 1.79 -9.74 -7.57
C GLN A 86 2.08 -11.11 -8.17
N SER A 87 3.34 -11.52 -8.14
CA SER A 87 3.79 -12.80 -8.69
C SER A 87 3.71 -13.97 -7.70
N GLY A 88 3.40 -13.69 -6.42
CA GLY A 88 3.32 -14.71 -5.39
C GLY A 88 4.64 -15.38 -5.06
N LYS A 89 5.76 -14.69 -5.24
CA LYS A 89 7.10 -15.26 -5.05
C LYS A 89 7.56 -15.13 -3.60
N THR A 90 7.02 -15.97 -2.75
CA THR A 90 7.25 -15.92 -1.30
C THR A 90 8.72 -15.95 -0.90
N THR A 91 9.51 -16.83 -1.52
CA THR A 91 10.95 -16.93 -1.22
C THR A 91 11.68 -15.62 -1.53
N GLU A 92 11.34 -15.01 -2.64
CA GLU A 92 11.98 -13.76 -3.05
C GLU A 92 11.51 -12.59 -2.19
N ILE A 93 10.25 -12.59 -1.75
CA ILE A 93 9.74 -11.62 -0.80
C ILE A 93 10.54 -11.70 0.49
N ASN A 94 10.73 -12.91 1.03
CA ASN A 94 11.47 -13.10 2.26
C ASN A 94 12.93 -12.71 2.14
N SER A 95 13.55 -12.95 0.99
CA SER A 95 14.92 -12.50 0.71
C SER A 95 15.01 -10.98 0.73
N MET A 96 14.04 -10.31 0.12
CA MET A 96 13.98 -8.85 0.11
C MET A 96 13.80 -8.28 1.51
N LEU A 97 12.88 -8.87 2.28
CA LEU A 97 12.63 -8.44 3.66
C LEU A 97 13.85 -8.64 4.54
N TYR A 98 14.54 -9.77 4.39
CA TYR A 98 15.78 -10.02 5.12
C TYR A 98 16.87 -8.99 4.76
N LYS A 99 16.99 -8.68 3.49
CA LYS A 99 18.00 -7.75 3.01
C LYS A 99 17.80 -6.34 3.56
N ILE A 100 16.54 -5.92 3.70
CA ILE A 100 16.21 -4.58 4.17
C ILE A 100 16.10 -4.51 5.69
N LEU A 101 15.44 -5.49 6.30
CA LEU A 101 15.05 -5.45 7.70
C LEU A 101 15.87 -6.36 8.61
N GLY A 102 16.58 -7.32 8.03
CA GLY A 102 17.29 -8.33 8.79
C GLY A 102 16.42 -9.52 9.13
N ASP A 103 16.85 -10.29 10.13
CA ASP A 103 16.16 -11.50 10.53
C ASP A 103 14.86 -11.21 11.27
N GLY A 104 13.90 -12.14 11.19
CA GLY A 104 12.65 -12.05 11.95
C GLY A 104 11.48 -11.41 11.21
N TYR A 105 11.58 -11.20 9.90
CA TYR A 105 10.52 -10.54 9.12
C TYR A 105 10.03 -11.37 7.94
N LYS A 106 9.88 -12.68 8.16
CA LYS A 106 9.30 -13.52 7.12
C LYS A 106 7.81 -13.24 6.99
N ILE A 107 7.33 -13.22 5.75
CA ILE A 107 5.92 -12.91 5.48
C ILE A 107 4.98 -13.90 6.16
N GLU A 108 5.37 -15.19 6.24
CA GLU A 108 4.58 -16.23 6.89
C GLU A 108 4.37 -15.96 8.39
N ASP A 109 5.33 -15.30 9.02
CA ASP A 109 5.27 -14.99 10.45
C ASP A 109 4.55 -13.70 10.73
N LEU A 110 4.45 -12.81 9.74
CA LEU A 110 3.83 -11.50 9.89
C LEU A 110 2.35 -11.49 9.52
N LEU A 111 1.92 -12.32 8.61
CA LEU A 111 0.53 -12.36 8.13
C LEU A 111 -0.25 -13.61 8.55
#